data_4d6784731e0caf2701af8c796647ad3a
#
_entry.id   4d6784731e0caf2701af8c796647ad3a
#
_cell.length_a   1.000
_cell.length_b   1.000
_cell.length_c   1.000
_cell.angle_alpha   90.00
_cell.angle_beta   90.00
_cell.angle_gamma   90.00
#
_symmetry.space_group_name_H-M   'P 1'
#
loop_
_entity.id
_entity.type
_entity.pdbx_description
1 polymer ?
#
loop_
_entity_poly.entity_id
_entity_poly.type
_entity_poly.pdbx_seq_one_letter_code
_entity_poly.pdbx_strand_id
1 'polypeptide(L)'
;LYAQADMSAFALIRLMLPYSVVSLILLLFWIRFAASKAPKMSKKNDISLSFSNTSEHHRENILKSTANRKTEYLVAYLLLFAACLLTVAHILDFRIPLLLVVLYVIIRNHTLLGKVDYSLLATFTALFIFIGNLGRISQFSHFLSSIMTGRETITAILASQVMSNVPAAILLSGFANNYTSLIIGTNIGGLGTLIASMASLISFKYIAKENPHLRGKYFTLFTVANILFLAILLLLIKCLTAF
;
A
#
# COMPACT_ATOMS: atom_id res chain seq x y z
N LEU A 1 1.35 5.97 13.95
CA LEU A 1 0.48 5.44 15.01
C LEU A 1 1.24 4.64 16.07
N TYR A 2 2.00 3.60 15.70
CA TYR A 2 2.67 2.77 16.70
C TYR A 2 3.70 3.54 17.54
N ALA A 3 4.37 4.54 16.95
CA ALA A 3 5.27 5.43 17.67
C ALA A 3 4.54 6.36 18.67
N GLN A 4 3.30 6.75 18.37
CA GLN A 4 2.44 7.53 19.28
C GLN A 4 1.84 6.65 20.40
N ALA A 5 1.73 5.36 20.14
CA ALA A 5 1.21 4.37 21.09
C ALA A 5 2.30 3.80 22.01
N ASP A 6 3.55 4.29 21.94
CA ASP A 6 4.73 3.76 22.62
C ASP A 6 4.90 2.23 22.44
N MET A 7 4.43 1.71 21.30
CA MET A 7 4.52 0.29 20.97
C MET A 7 5.84 -0.03 20.29
N SER A 8 6.45 -1.16 20.63
CA SER A 8 7.58 -1.67 19.87
C SER A 8 7.14 -2.23 18.51
N ALA A 9 8.05 -2.23 17.53
CA ALA A 9 7.78 -2.85 16.22
C ALA A 9 7.36 -4.32 16.35
N PHE A 10 7.94 -5.05 17.30
CA PHE A 10 7.57 -6.44 17.59
C PHE A 10 6.13 -6.57 18.11
N ALA A 11 5.71 -5.67 19.00
CA ALA A 11 4.34 -5.65 19.52
C ALA A 11 3.33 -5.36 18.40
N LEU A 12 3.66 -4.44 17.47
CA LEU A 12 2.84 -4.17 16.28
C LEU A 12 2.72 -5.41 15.38
N ILE A 13 3.84 -6.10 15.11
CA ILE A 13 3.82 -7.32 14.30
C ILE A 13 2.94 -8.38 14.96
N ARG A 14 3.11 -8.62 16.26
CA ARG A 14 2.31 -9.58 17.02
C ARG A 14 0.82 -9.24 16.98
N LEU A 15 0.48 -7.96 17.10
CA LEU A 15 -0.90 -7.47 17.03
C LEU A 15 -1.53 -7.72 15.67
N MET A 16 -0.79 -7.44 14.58
CA MET A 16 -1.32 -7.51 13.22
C MET A 16 -1.20 -8.91 12.59
N LEU A 17 -0.39 -9.80 13.16
CA LEU A 17 -0.11 -11.12 12.61
C LEU A 17 -1.37 -11.96 12.37
N PRO A 18 -2.33 -12.10 13.29
CA PRO A 18 -3.52 -12.92 13.05
C PRO A 18 -4.36 -12.39 11.88
N TYR A 19 -4.53 -11.07 11.77
CA TYR A 19 -5.26 -10.45 10.68
C TYR A 19 -4.55 -10.61 9.34
N SER A 20 -3.23 -10.50 9.32
CA SER A 20 -2.40 -10.68 8.13
C SER A 20 -2.44 -12.11 7.62
N VAL A 21 -2.35 -13.09 8.51
CA VAL A 21 -2.41 -14.52 8.15
C VAL A 21 -3.78 -14.87 7.57
N VAL A 22 -4.86 -14.44 8.23
CA VAL A 22 -6.22 -14.68 7.73
C VAL A 22 -6.43 -13.99 6.38
N SER A 23 -5.97 -12.75 6.22
CA SER A 23 -6.05 -12.02 4.94
C SER A 23 -5.29 -12.75 3.82
N LEU A 24 -4.10 -13.29 4.13
CA LEU A 24 -3.32 -14.07 3.16
C LEU A 24 -4.05 -15.34 2.73
N ILE A 25 -4.62 -16.09 3.69
CA ILE A 25 -5.40 -17.29 3.40
C ILE A 25 -6.61 -16.96 2.51
N LEU A 26 -7.35 -15.90 2.85
CA LEU A 26 -8.49 -15.43 2.07
C LEU A 26 -8.08 -15.04 0.64
N LEU A 27 -6.94 -14.36 0.50
CA LEU A 27 -6.41 -13.96 -0.80
C LEU A 27 -6.03 -15.19 -1.64
N LEU A 28 -5.33 -16.17 -1.08
CA LEU A 28 -4.96 -17.39 -1.79
C LEU A 28 -6.22 -18.18 -2.22
N PHE A 29 -7.20 -18.30 -1.34
CA PHE A 29 -8.49 -18.93 -1.67
C PHE A 29 -9.20 -18.18 -2.80
N TRP A 30 -9.25 -16.83 -2.72
CA TRP A 30 -9.86 -15.99 -3.74
C TRP A 30 -9.17 -16.14 -5.10
N ILE A 31 -7.85 -16.16 -5.14
CA ILE A 31 -7.08 -16.34 -6.38
C ILE A 31 -7.40 -17.71 -7.00
N ARG A 32 -7.45 -18.76 -6.21
CA ARG A 32 -7.81 -20.12 -6.73
C ARG A 32 -9.22 -20.14 -7.29
N PHE A 33 -10.17 -19.53 -6.61
CA PHE A 33 -11.56 -19.43 -7.07
C PHE A 33 -11.68 -18.57 -8.33
N ALA A 34 -11.04 -17.43 -8.39
CA ALA A 34 -11.04 -16.54 -9.54
C ALA A 34 -10.33 -17.19 -10.75
N ALA A 35 -9.20 -17.86 -10.52
CA ALA A 35 -8.46 -18.57 -11.57
C ALA A 35 -9.24 -19.76 -12.13
N SER A 36 -10.04 -20.44 -11.32
CA SER A 36 -10.92 -21.54 -11.77
C SER A 36 -12.00 -21.07 -12.73
N LYS A 37 -12.43 -19.80 -12.67
CA LYS A 37 -13.44 -19.20 -13.54
C LYS A 37 -12.84 -18.41 -14.72
N ALA A 38 -11.52 -18.24 -14.77
CA ALA A 38 -10.89 -17.55 -15.88
C ALA A 38 -10.88 -18.44 -17.13
N PRO A 39 -11.29 -17.95 -18.31
CA PRO A 39 -11.09 -18.67 -19.54
C PRO A 39 -9.59 -18.91 -19.74
N LYS A 40 -9.18 -20.15 -20.06
CA LYS A 40 -7.80 -20.50 -20.38
C LYS A 40 -7.34 -19.56 -21.48
N MET A 41 -6.48 -18.61 -21.15
CA MET A 41 -5.82 -17.80 -22.17
C MET A 41 -5.03 -18.76 -23.06
N SER A 42 -5.44 -18.83 -24.33
CA SER A 42 -4.69 -19.51 -25.38
C SER A 42 -3.27 -18.94 -25.34
N LYS A 43 -2.28 -19.80 -25.17
CA LYS A 43 -0.87 -19.47 -25.39
C LYS A 43 -0.75 -18.82 -26.77
N LYS A 44 -0.60 -17.50 -26.79
CA LYS A 44 -0.28 -16.77 -28.01
C LYS A 44 1.11 -17.26 -28.44
N ASN A 45 1.13 -17.90 -29.62
CA ASN A 45 2.30 -18.48 -30.21
C ASN A 45 3.52 -17.58 -30.05
N ASP A 46 4.59 -18.14 -29.50
CA ASP A 46 5.92 -17.59 -29.61
C ASP A 46 6.19 -17.33 -31.09
N ILE A 47 6.24 -16.06 -31.48
CA ILE A 47 6.73 -15.67 -32.79
C ILE A 47 8.21 -16.00 -32.77
N SER A 48 8.57 -17.14 -33.33
CA SER A 48 9.94 -17.52 -33.66
C SER A 48 10.43 -16.53 -34.73
N LEU A 49 11.03 -15.43 -34.29
CA LEU A 49 11.82 -14.56 -35.16
C LEU A 49 13.05 -15.34 -35.57
N SER A 50 13.02 -15.88 -36.80
CA SER A 50 14.19 -16.37 -37.48
C SER A 50 15.10 -15.20 -37.76
N PHE A 51 16.11 -15.00 -36.91
CA PHE A 51 17.22 -14.05 -37.14
C PHE A 51 18.38 -14.80 -37.78
N SER A 52 18.75 -14.32 -38.97
CA SER A 52 19.97 -14.73 -39.71
C SER A 52 21.22 -14.50 -38.87
N ASN A 53 22.08 -15.50 -38.90
CA ASN A 53 23.41 -15.54 -38.30
C ASN A 53 24.31 -14.42 -38.84
N THR A 54 24.48 -13.36 -38.05
CA THR A 54 25.60 -12.43 -38.26
C THR A 54 25.97 -11.80 -36.92
N SER A 55 27.20 -12.06 -36.47
CA SER A 55 27.87 -11.49 -35.28
C SER A 55 27.39 -11.93 -33.90
N GLU A 56 27.45 -13.21 -33.57
CA GLU A 56 27.18 -13.72 -32.23
C GLU A 56 28.06 -13.09 -31.14
N HIS A 57 29.33 -12.88 -31.42
CA HIS A 57 30.29 -12.36 -30.43
C HIS A 57 30.06 -10.90 -30.02
N HIS A 58 29.59 -10.06 -30.95
CA HIS A 58 29.24 -8.67 -30.64
C HIS A 58 27.92 -8.57 -29.83
N ARG A 59 27.02 -9.49 -30.13
CA ARG A 59 25.71 -9.60 -29.46
C ARG A 59 25.84 -10.10 -28.02
N GLU A 60 26.74 -11.06 -27.80
CA GLU A 60 27.00 -11.61 -26.45
C GLU A 60 27.66 -10.58 -25.53
N ASN A 61 28.57 -9.76 -26.03
CA ASN A 61 29.15 -8.66 -25.26
C ASN A 61 28.18 -7.55 -24.95
N ILE A 62 27.27 -7.21 -25.87
CA ILE A 62 26.18 -6.24 -25.62
C ILE A 62 25.19 -6.81 -24.60
N LEU A 63 24.80 -8.07 -24.69
CA LEU A 63 23.89 -8.71 -23.74
C LEU A 63 24.52 -8.82 -22.34
N LYS A 64 25.80 -9.18 -22.22
CA LYS A 64 26.54 -9.22 -20.95
C LYS A 64 26.67 -7.82 -20.34
N SER A 65 26.99 -6.80 -21.13
CA SER A 65 27.08 -5.41 -20.68
C SER A 65 25.70 -4.87 -20.20
N THR A 66 24.64 -5.20 -20.93
CA THR A 66 23.27 -4.79 -20.59
C THR A 66 22.76 -5.53 -19.34
N ALA A 67 23.09 -6.81 -19.20
CA ALA A 67 22.73 -7.61 -18.02
C ALA A 67 23.48 -7.11 -16.77
N ASN A 68 24.78 -6.84 -16.89
CA ASN A 68 25.60 -6.35 -15.78
C ASN A 68 25.09 -4.96 -15.29
N ARG A 69 24.79 -4.06 -16.22
CA ARG A 69 24.22 -2.73 -15.89
C ARG A 69 22.85 -2.83 -15.20
N LYS A 70 21.99 -3.77 -15.62
CA LYS A 70 20.70 -4.01 -14.95
C LYS A 70 20.90 -4.53 -13.52
N THR A 71 21.89 -5.39 -13.30
CA THR A 71 22.20 -5.93 -11.99
C THR A 71 22.74 -4.85 -11.04
N GLU A 72 23.59 -3.93 -11.51
CA GLU A 72 24.08 -2.81 -10.72
C GLU A 72 22.94 -1.90 -10.25
N TYR A 73 21.99 -1.57 -11.13
CA TYR A 73 20.82 -0.78 -10.76
C TYR A 73 19.93 -1.52 -9.74
N LEU A 74 19.75 -2.82 -9.93
CA LEU A 74 18.96 -3.63 -9.00
C LEU A 74 19.57 -3.62 -7.60
N VAL A 75 20.89 -3.86 -7.50
CA VAL A 75 21.59 -3.84 -6.20
C VAL A 75 21.50 -2.47 -5.55
N ALA A 76 21.70 -1.39 -6.30
CA ALA A 76 21.60 -0.04 -5.76
C ALA A 76 20.18 0.26 -5.23
N TYR A 77 19.14 -0.09 -5.96
CA TYR A 77 17.75 0.09 -5.50
C TYR A 77 17.43 -0.79 -4.30
N LEU A 78 17.95 -2.01 -4.22
CA LEU A 78 17.78 -2.87 -3.05
C LEU A 78 18.47 -2.29 -1.80
N LEU A 79 19.66 -1.70 -1.95
CA LEU A 79 20.34 -1.03 -0.84
C LEU A 79 19.61 0.22 -0.37
N LEU A 80 19.11 1.04 -1.29
CA LEU A 80 18.28 2.19 -0.96
C LEU A 80 16.97 1.77 -0.26
N PHE A 81 16.35 0.71 -0.75
CA PHE A 81 15.15 0.14 -0.12
C PHE A 81 15.44 -0.38 1.30
N ALA A 82 16.56 -1.08 1.50
CA ALA A 82 17.00 -1.53 2.82
C ALA A 82 17.23 -0.35 3.77
N ALA A 83 17.86 0.74 3.30
CA ALA A 83 18.03 1.96 4.08
C ALA A 83 16.68 2.59 4.49
N CYS A 84 15.70 2.59 3.59
CA CYS A 84 14.34 3.04 3.92
C CYS A 84 13.67 2.13 4.97
N LEU A 85 13.86 0.81 4.90
CA LEU A 85 13.33 -0.12 5.90
C LEU A 85 13.97 0.11 7.29
N LEU A 86 15.27 0.39 7.35
CA LEU A 86 15.96 0.73 8.60
C LEU A 86 15.42 2.03 9.21
N THR A 87 15.00 2.98 8.39
CA THR A 87 14.31 4.19 8.86
C THR A 87 12.94 3.89 9.45
N VAL A 88 12.16 3.03 8.80
CA VAL A 88 10.86 2.58 9.33
C VAL A 88 11.04 1.84 10.65
N ALA A 89 12.14 1.11 10.82
CA ALA A 89 12.51 0.46 12.08
C ALA A 89 13.05 1.43 13.15
N HIS A 90 13.08 2.73 12.87
CA HIS A 90 13.66 3.79 13.75
C HIS A 90 15.15 3.61 14.09
N ILE A 91 15.90 2.87 13.25
CA ILE A 91 17.36 2.70 13.40
C ILE A 91 18.12 3.85 12.74
N LEU A 92 17.59 4.38 11.62
CA LEU A 92 18.16 5.48 10.85
C LEU A 92 17.24 6.70 10.86
N ASP A 93 17.82 7.90 10.93
CA ASP A 93 17.08 9.15 10.72
C ASP A 93 16.61 9.22 9.26
N PHE A 94 15.35 9.67 9.04
CA PHE A 94 14.72 9.75 7.72
C PHE A 94 15.47 10.69 6.74
N ARG A 95 16.26 11.63 7.24
CA ARG A 95 17.05 12.56 6.42
C ARG A 95 18.14 11.85 5.62
N ILE A 96 18.73 10.79 6.20
CA ILE A 96 19.81 10.03 5.56
C ILE A 96 19.33 9.33 4.30
N PRO A 97 18.33 8.41 4.33
CA PRO A 97 17.85 7.75 3.13
C PRO A 97 17.18 8.72 2.15
N LEU A 98 16.52 9.79 2.64
CA LEU A 98 15.97 10.82 1.77
C LEU A 98 17.08 11.45 0.92
N LEU A 99 18.18 11.89 1.54
CA LEU A 99 19.32 12.50 0.86
C LEU A 99 19.97 11.51 -0.11
N LEU A 100 20.17 10.25 0.32
CA LEU A 100 20.75 9.20 -0.52
C LEU A 100 19.91 8.91 -1.75
N VAL A 101 18.58 8.77 -1.59
CA VAL A 101 17.66 8.51 -2.70
C VAL A 101 17.65 9.68 -3.68
N VAL A 102 17.50 10.90 -3.18
CA VAL A 102 17.45 12.12 -4.02
C VAL A 102 18.77 12.28 -4.79
N LEU A 103 19.91 12.16 -4.11
CA LEU A 103 21.23 12.29 -4.72
C LEU A 103 21.46 11.21 -5.78
N TYR A 104 21.14 9.96 -5.47
CA TYR A 104 21.25 8.84 -6.40
C TYR A 104 20.40 9.04 -7.65
N VAL A 105 19.14 9.46 -7.49
CA VAL A 105 18.20 9.69 -8.61
C VAL A 105 18.67 10.86 -9.47
N ILE A 106 19.13 11.96 -8.89
CA ILE A 106 19.65 13.14 -9.63
C ILE A 106 20.88 12.74 -10.46
N ILE A 107 21.82 12.01 -9.87
CA ILE A 107 23.11 11.68 -10.54
C ILE A 107 22.93 10.59 -11.61
N ARG A 108 22.14 9.54 -11.32
CA ARG A 108 22.09 8.34 -12.17
C ARG A 108 20.86 8.27 -13.07
N ASN A 109 19.75 8.88 -12.68
CA ASN A 109 18.50 8.73 -13.43
C ASN A 109 17.51 9.89 -13.20
N HIS A 110 17.94 11.10 -13.53
CA HIS A 110 17.14 12.32 -13.39
C HIS A 110 15.78 12.26 -14.11
N THR A 111 15.65 11.42 -15.16
CA THR A 111 14.38 11.23 -15.87
C THR A 111 13.29 10.59 -15.01
N LEU A 112 13.64 9.92 -13.91
CA LEU A 112 12.67 9.40 -12.95
C LEU A 112 11.93 10.52 -12.22
N LEU A 113 12.58 11.66 -11.99
CA LEU A 113 11.93 12.82 -11.36
C LEU A 113 10.74 13.31 -12.18
N GLY A 114 10.83 13.29 -13.52
CA GLY A 114 9.71 13.65 -14.39
C GLY A 114 8.56 12.64 -14.42
N LYS A 115 8.77 11.43 -13.89
CA LYS A 115 7.74 10.36 -13.80
C LYS A 115 7.02 10.32 -12.46
N VAL A 116 7.47 11.13 -11.50
CA VAL A 116 6.81 11.23 -10.19
C VAL A 116 5.45 11.90 -10.35
N ASP A 117 4.43 11.34 -9.72
CA ASP A 117 3.11 11.94 -9.66
C ASP A 117 3.09 13.07 -8.61
N TYR A 118 3.56 14.25 -9.00
CA TYR A 118 3.57 15.42 -8.12
C TYR A 118 2.17 15.88 -7.72
N SER A 119 1.14 15.60 -8.54
CA SER A 119 -0.25 15.90 -8.21
C SER A 119 -0.71 15.07 -7.01
N LEU A 120 -0.33 13.80 -6.98
CA LEU A 120 -0.60 12.92 -5.85
C LEU A 120 0.11 13.41 -4.58
N LEU A 121 1.38 13.79 -4.69
CA LEU A 121 2.16 14.32 -3.55
C LEU A 121 1.55 15.62 -3.00
N ALA A 122 1.18 16.55 -3.87
CA ALA A 122 0.49 17.78 -3.48
C ALA A 122 -0.86 17.52 -2.81
N THR A 123 -1.62 16.56 -3.31
CA THR A 123 -2.91 16.14 -2.71
C THR A 123 -2.72 15.62 -1.29
N PHE A 124 -1.69 14.79 -1.05
CA PHE A 124 -1.39 14.33 0.31
C PHE A 124 -0.96 15.46 1.23
N THR A 125 -0.09 16.34 0.75
CA THR A 125 0.35 17.50 1.56
C THR A 125 -0.84 18.37 1.95
N ALA A 126 -1.71 18.69 0.99
CA ALA A 126 -2.93 19.46 1.25
C ALA A 126 -3.87 18.74 2.24
N LEU A 127 -4.02 17.42 2.10
CA LEU A 127 -4.85 16.61 3.00
C LEU A 127 -4.30 16.61 4.42
N PHE A 128 -2.98 16.50 4.61
CA PHE A 128 -2.37 16.55 5.95
C PHE A 128 -2.53 17.94 6.61
N ILE A 129 -2.37 19.01 5.83
CA ILE A 129 -2.61 20.38 6.30
C ILE A 129 -4.10 20.54 6.70
N PHE A 130 -5.02 20.06 5.88
CA PHE A 130 -6.46 20.10 6.15
C PHE A 130 -6.80 19.36 7.44
N ILE A 131 -6.33 18.13 7.60
CA ILE A 131 -6.57 17.30 8.79
C ILE A 131 -5.99 17.95 10.04
N GLY A 132 -4.76 18.48 9.96
CA GLY A 132 -4.12 19.18 11.07
C GLY A 132 -4.88 20.43 11.53
N ASN A 133 -5.53 21.15 10.61
CA ASN A 133 -6.37 22.29 10.92
C ASN A 133 -7.76 21.86 11.45
N LEU A 134 -8.34 20.81 10.89
CA LEU A 134 -9.65 20.30 11.29
C LEU A 134 -9.66 19.86 12.77
N GLY A 135 -8.57 19.25 13.24
CA GLY A 135 -8.41 18.87 14.64
C GLY A 135 -8.35 20.04 15.62
N ARG A 136 -8.10 21.27 15.14
CA ARG A 136 -8.09 22.50 15.99
C ARG A 136 -9.48 23.11 16.20
N ILE A 137 -10.48 22.68 15.44
CA ILE A 137 -11.86 23.17 15.59
C ILE A 137 -12.50 22.45 16.78
N SER A 138 -12.82 23.19 17.86
CA SER A 138 -13.30 22.62 19.11
C SER A 138 -14.57 21.77 18.95
N GLN A 139 -15.54 22.23 18.16
CA GLN A 139 -16.78 21.50 17.90
C GLN A 139 -16.50 20.16 17.19
N PHE A 140 -15.59 20.15 16.22
CA PHE A 140 -15.19 18.95 15.49
C PHE A 140 -14.40 17.99 16.39
N SER A 141 -13.52 18.51 17.23
CA SER A 141 -12.77 17.77 18.23
C SER A 141 -13.69 17.05 19.22
N HIS A 142 -14.66 17.77 19.80
CA HIS A 142 -15.66 17.18 20.69
C HIS A 142 -16.53 16.12 20.01
N PHE A 143 -16.93 16.37 18.78
CA PHE A 143 -17.69 15.40 17.98
C PHE A 143 -16.89 14.12 17.74
N LEU A 144 -15.63 14.22 17.31
CA LEU A 144 -14.77 13.05 17.11
C LEU A 144 -14.52 12.27 18.39
N SER A 145 -14.18 12.97 19.49
CA SER A 145 -13.97 12.34 20.79
C SER A 145 -15.20 11.56 21.25
N SER A 146 -16.40 12.12 21.08
CA SER A 146 -17.65 11.47 21.48
C SER A 146 -17.95 10.20 20.67
N ILE A 147 -17.65 10.19 19.37
CA ILE A 147 -17.85 9.02 18.50
C ILE A 147 -16.81 7.95 18.76
N MET A 148 -15.57 8.36 19.04
CA MET A 148 -14.44 7.44 19.18
C MET A 148 -14.45 6.67 20.49
N THR A 149 -14.91 7.26 21.59
CA THR A 149 -14.85 6.64 22.91
C THR A 149 -15.49 5.25 22.92
N GLY A 150 -14.65 4.21 23.09
CA GLY A 150 -15.06 2.80 23.07
C GLY A 150 -15.46 2.23 21.70
N ARG A 151 -15.27 3.01 20.60
CA ARG A 151 -15.63 2.62 19.24
C ARG A 151 -14.53 2.92 18.22
N GLU A 152 -13.28 3.03 18.68
CA GLU A 152 -12.14 3.45 17.88
C GLU A 152 -11.97 2.60 16.62
N THR A 153 -12.13 1.27 16.74
CA THR A 153 -11.99 0.34 15.60
C THR A 153 -13.02 0.61 14.51
N ILE A 154 -14.31 0.72 14.88
CA ILE A 154 -15.39 0.92 13.90
C ILE A 154 -15.30 2.32 13.29
N THR A 155 -15.05 3.34 14.10
CA THR A 155 -14.87 4.71 13.63
C THR A 155 -13.70 4.81 12.65
N ALA A 156 -12.59 4.15 12.95
CA ALA A 156 -11.43 4.12 12.06
C ALA A 156 -11.71 3.41 10.73
N ILE A 157 -12.46 2.31 10.75
CA ILE A 157 -12.87 1.61 9.53
C ILE A 157 -13.76 2.51 8.67
N LEU A 158 -14.78 3.14 9.26
CA LEU A 158 -15.71 4.00 8.53
C LEU A 158 -15.01 5.26 7.98
N ALA A 159 -14.16 5.92 8.77
CA ALA A 159 -13.38 7.06 8.32
C ALA A 159 -12.45 6.69 7.15
N SER A 160 -11.86 5.50 7.19
CA SER A 160 -11.00 4.99 6.11
C SER A 160 -11.75 4.85 4.78
N GLN A 161 -13.04 4.51 4.80
CA GLN A 161 -13.85 4.40 3.57
C GLN A 161 -14.05 5.74 2.87
N VAL A 162 -13.95 6.85 3.61
CA VAL A 162 -14.21 8.21 3.08
C VAL A 162 -12.91 8.91 2.69
N MET A 163 -11.88 8.85 3.55
CA MET A 163 -10.66 9.65 3.38
C MET A 163 -9.38 8.83 3.21
N SER A 164 -9.48 7.51 3.06
CA SER A 164 -8.36 6.57 3.09
C SER A 164 -7.79 6.31 4.50
N ASN A 165 -7.19 5.14 4.68
CA ASN A 165 -6.74 4.67 5.99
C ASN A 165 -5.62 5.52 6.61
N VAL A 166 -4.69 6.04 5.80
CA VAL A 166 -3.57 6.85 6.33
C VAL A 166 -4.03 8.20 6.85
N PRO A 167 -4.80 9.01 6.10
CA PRO A 167 -5.40 10.23 6.62
C PRO A 167 -6.32 9.99 7.81
N ALA A 168 -7.14 8.93 7.77
CA ALA A 168 -8.00 8.56 8.90
C ALA A 168 -7.17 8.26 10.16
N ALA A 169 -6.07 7.51 10.01
CA ALA A 169 -5.17 7.22 11.11
C ALA A 169 -4.59 8.48 11.75
N ILE A 170 -4.14 9.43 10.94
CA ILE A 170 -3.56 10.69 11.42
C ILE A 170 -4.62 11.56 12.12
N LEU A 171 -5.80 11.71 11.51
CA LEU A 171 -6.87 12.50 12.09
C LEU A 171 -7.32 11.93 13.44
N LEU A 172 -7.58 10.63 13.48
CA LEU A 172 -8.17 9.98 14.65
C LEU A 172 -7.14 9.75 15.76
N SER A 173 -5.85 9.74 15.47
CA SER A 173 -4.80 9.54 16.47
C SER A 173 -4.78 10.61 17.57
N GLY A 174 -5.20 11.83 17.26
CA GLY A 174 -5.31 12.92 18.26
C GLY A 174 -6.47 12.77 19.23
N PHE A 175 -7.38 11.82 19.00
CA PHE A 175 -8.63 11.65 19.77
C PHE A 175 -8.82 10.22 20.30
N ALA A 176 -7.87 9.32 20.02
CA ALA A 176 -7.97 7.93 20.41
C ALA A 176 -7.54 7.73 21.86
N ASN A 177 -8.37 7.06 22.65
CA ASN A 177 -8.04 6.56 23.97
C ASN A 177 -7.36 5.17 23.88
N ASN A 178 -7.70 4.38 22.87
CA ASN A 178 -7.15 3.05 22.63
C ASN A 178 -6.47 2.98 21.26
N TYR A 179 -5.15 3.18 21.27
CA TYR A 179 -4.34 3.12 20.06
C TYR A 179 -4.31 1.73 19.41
N THR A 180 -4.41 0.66 20.20
CA THR A 180 -4.48 -0.72 19.69
C THR A 180 -5.70 -0.90 18.81
N SER A 181 -6.87 -0.47 19.29
CA SER A 181 -8.13 -0.50 18.54
C SER A 181 -8.08 0.39 17.30
N LEU A 182 -7.45 1.56 17.39
CA LEU A 182 -7.25 2.46 16.26
C LEU A 182 -6.33 1.84 15.19
N ILE A 183 -5.22 1.22 15.59
CA ILE A 183 -4.28 0.55 14.67
C ILE A 183 -4.98 -0.60 13.94
N ILE A 184 -5.72 -1.44 14.64
CA ILE A 184 -6.52 -2.51 14.03
C ILE A 184 -7.53 -1.92 13.05
N GLY A 185 -8.30 -0.93 13.48
CA GLY A 185 -9.35 -0.32 12.68
C GLY A 185 -8.84 0.34 11.39
N THR A 186 -7.75 1.09 11.46
CA THR A 186 -7.17 1.77 10.29
C THR A 186 -6.50 0.79 9.31
N ASN A 187 -5.84 -0.27 9.80
CA ASN A 187 -5.24 -1.27 8.92
C ASN A 187 -6.31 -2.10 8.20
N ILE A 188 -7.30 -2.61 8.92
CA ILE A 188 -8.41 -3.39 8.33
C ILE A 188 -9.32 -2.48 7.51
N GLY A 189 -9.51 -1.22 7.93
CA GLY A 189 -10.25 -0.20 7.20
C GLY A 189 -9.69 0.17 5.84
N GLY A 190 -8.44 -0.22 5.53
CA GLY A 190 -7.88 -0.13 4.18
C GLY A 190 -8.54 -1.08 3.16
N LEU A 191 -9.33 -2.05 3.64
CA LEU A 191 -10.22 -2.87 2.81
C LEU A 191 -11.58 -2.19 2.63
N GLY A 192 -12.35 -2.64 1.64
CA GLY A 192 -13.69 -2.11 1.35
C GLY A 192 -13.71 -1.32 0.04
N THR A 193 -13.86 -0.01 0.11
CA THR A 193 -13.91 0.85 -1.08
C THR A 193 -12.53 1.06 -1.71
N LEU A 194 -12.49 1.48 -2.99
CA LEU A 194 -11.23 1.85 -3.65
C LEU A 194 -10.52 3.03 -2.97
N ILE A 195 -11.28 3.91 -2.33
CA ILE A 195 -10.74 5.09 -1.65
C ILE A 195 -10.10 4.71 -0.31
N ALA A 196 -10.53 3.61 0.29
CA ALA A 196 -10.09 3.18 1.61
C ALA A 196 -8.57 2.95 1.70
N SER A 197 -7.92 2.63 0.59
CA SER A 197 -6.47 2.43 0.52
C SER A 197 -5.87 3.00 -0.75
N MET A 198 -4.76 3.69 -0.61
CA MET A 198 -3.98 4.18 -1.76
C MET A 198 -3.48 3.06 -2.67
N ALA A 199 -3.09 1.91 -2.10
CA ALA A 199 -2.66 0.76 -2.88
C ALA A 199 -3.79 0.27 -3.82
N SER A 200 -5.03 0.28 -3.32
CA SER A 200 -6.22 -0.06 -4.09
C SER A 200 -6.45 0.90 -5.26
N LEU A 201 -6.31 2.19 -4.99
CA LEU A 201 -6.47 3.24 -6.00
C LEU A 201 -5.39 3.17 -7.09
N ILE A 202 -4.13 2.94 -6.71
CA ILE A 202 -3.01 2.78 -7.64
C ILE A 202 -3.23 1.55 -8.52
N SER A 203 -3.59 0.42 -7.92
CA SER A 203 -3.89 -0.82 -8.64
C SER A 203 -5.02 -0.63 -9.67
N PHE A 204 -6.10 0.04 -9.26
CA PHE A 204 -7.21 0.36 -10.17
C PHE A 204 -6.79 1.30 -11.32
N LYS A 205 -6.04 2.36 -11.03
CA LYS A 205 -5.52 3.29 -12.05
C LYS A 205 -4.65 2.56 -13.07
N TYR A 206 -3.80 1.64 -12.61
CA TYR A 206 -2.93 0.85 -13.49
C TYR A 206 -3.76 -0.04 -14.44
N ILE A 207 -4.70 -0.83 -13.91
CA ILE A 207 -5.56 -1.70 -14.72
C ILE A 207 -6.44 -0.88 -15.68
N ALA A 208 -6.99 0.25 -15.22
CA ALA A 208 -7.82 1.11 -16.05
C ALA A 208 -7.04 1.73 -17.23
N LYS A 209 -5.73 1.96 -17.06
CA LYS A 209 -4.84 2.48 -18.10
C LYS A 209 -4.42 1.39 -19.09
N GLU A 210 -3.96 0.25 -18.59
CA GLU A 210 -3.45 -0.85 -19.42
C GLU A 210 -4.56 -1.64 -20.14
N ASN A 211 -5.72 -1.79 -19.49
CA ASN A 211 -6.85 -2.59 -19.98
C ASN A 211 -8.20 -1.87 -19.78
N PRO A 212 -8.50 -0.80 -20.53
CA PRO A 212 -9.72 -0.01 -20.31
C PRO A 212 -11.03 -0.82 -20.37
N HIS A 213 -11.09 -1.86 -21.21
CA HIS A 213 -12.26 -2.73 -21.36
C HIS A 213 -12.51 -3.62 -20.12
N LEU A 214 -11.50 -3.86 -19.28
CA LEU A 214 -11.64 -4.64 -18.05
C LEU A 214 -11.94 -3.77 -16.82
N ARG A 215 -11.90 -2.46 -16.96
CA ARG A 215 -12.05 -1.50 -15.84
C ARG A 215 -13.27 -1.76 -14.97
N GLY A 216 -14.45 -1.92 -15.59
CA GLY A 216 -15.70 -2.15 -14.85
C GLY A 216 -15.71 -3.50 -14.14
N LYS A 217 -15.28 -4.56 -14.84
CA LYS A 217 -15.19 -5.91 -14.27
C LYS A 217 -14.20 -5.96 -13.10
N TYR A 218 -13.04 -5.34 -13.26
CA TYR A 218 -12.05 -5.25 -12.18
C TYR A 218 -12.61 -4.48 -10.98
N PHE A 219 -13.26 -3.34 -11.19
CA PHE A 219 -13.88 -2.55 -10.13
C PHE A 219 -14.85 -3.38 -9.29
N THR A 220 -15.81 -4.06 -9.95
CA THR A 220 -16.80 -4.88 -9.26
C THR A 220 -16.15 -6.03 -8.50
N LEU A 221 -15.27 -6.79 -9.17
CA LEU A 221 -14.60 -7.94 -8.55
C LEU A 221 -13.75 -7.53 -7.34
N PHE A 222 -13.01 -6.44 -7.50
CA PHE A 222 -12.17 -5.87 -6.44
C PHE A 222 -13.01 -5.43 -5.25
N THR A 223 -14.08 -4.66 -5.48
CA THR A 223 -14.94 -4.14 -4.42
C THR A 223 -15.64 -5.27 -3.66
N VAL A 224 -16.19 -6.26 -4.38
CA VAL A 224 -16.84 -7.42 -3.76
C VAL A 224 -15.85 -8.21 -2.90
N ALA A 225 -14.65 -8.48 -3.42
CA ALA A 225 -13.62 -9.19 -2.67
C ALA A 225 -13.22 -8.44 -1.39
N ASN A 226 -12.98 -7.13 -1.50
CA ASN A 226 -12.56 -6.32 -0.36
C ASN A 226 -13.66 -6.19 0.71
N ILE A 227 -14.93 -6.03 0.31
CA ILE A 227 -16.06 -5.99 1.25
C ILE A 227 -16.20 -7.35 1.95
N LEU A 228 -16.06 -8.46 1.23
CA LEU A 228 -16.12 -9.79 1.82
C LEU A 228 -14.98 -10.01 2.83
N PHE A 229 -13.75 -9.61 2.47
CA PHE A 229 -12.58 -9.73 3.35
C PHE A 229 -12.76 -8.85 4.60
N LEU A 230 -13.23 -7.62 4.42
CA LEU A 230 -13.54 -6.72 5.54
C LEU A 230 -14.56 -7.34 6.50
N ALA A 231 -15.64 -7.92 5.98
CA ALA A 231 -16.66 -8.57 6.79
C ALA A 231 -16.09 -9.74 7.60
N ILE A 232 -15.27 -10.60 6.98
CA ILE A 232 -14.63 -11.73 7.66
C ILE A 232 -13.66 -11.24 8.75
N LEU A 233 -12.85 -10.21 8.47
CA LEU A 233 -11.93 -9.66 9.46
C LEU A 233 -12.65 -8.95 10.61
N LEU A 234 -13.80 -8.32 10.36
CA LEU A 234 -14.66 -7.77 11.42
C LEU A 234 -15.19 -8.87 12.34
N LEU A 235 -15.59 -10.01 11.80
CA LEU A 235 -15.98 -11.18 12.59
C LEU A 235 -14.80 -11.71 13.41
N LEU A 236 -13.60 -11.75 12.82
CA LEU A 236 -12.39 -12.15 13.53
C LEU A 236 -12.07 -11.21 14.70
N ILE A 237 -12.18 -9.89 14.51
CA ILE A 237 -12.02 -8.92 15.61
C ILE A 237 -12.99 -9.26 16.73
N LYS A 238 -14.27 -9.44 16.40
CA LYS A 238 -15.31 -9.73 17.38
C LYS A 238 -15.04 -11.02 18.16
N CYS A 239 -14.53 -12.06 17.49
CA CYS A 239 -14.12 -13.29 18.15
C CYS A 239 -12.91 -13.08 19.08
N LEU A 240 -11.89 -12.32 18.63
CA LEU A 240 -10.68 -12.09 19.43
C LEU A 240 -10.89 -11.14 20.61
N THR A 241 -11.90 -10.27 20.56
CA THR A 241 -12.24 -9.35 21.65
C THR A 241 -13.29 -9.90 22.61
N ALA A 242 -13.93 -11.02 22.28
CA ALA A 242 -14.90 -11.69 23.14
C ALA A 242 -14.26 -12.70 24.11
N PHE A 243 -12.97 -12.99 23.94
CA PHE A 243 -12.13 -13.78 24.84
C PHE A 243 -11.09 -12.90 25.55
#